data_4d94328c0087c21f504df9301f384d40
#
_entry.id   4d94328c0087c21f504df9301f384d40
#
_cell.length_a   1.000
_cell.length_b   1.000
_cell.length_c   1.000
_cell.angle_alpha   90.00
_cell.angle_beta   90.00
_cell.angle_gamma   90.00
#
_symmetry.space_group_name_H-M   'P 1'
#
loop_
_entity.id
_entity.type
_entity.pdbx_description
1 polymer ?
#
loop_
_entity_poly.entity_id
_entity_poly.type
_entity_poly.pdbx_seq_one_letter_code
_entity_poly.pdbx_strand_id
1 'polypeptide(L)' 'MMTEDPKTPVEAVTLGLYLAITAPTAEQAMAATTIAASIAESANLSDHEMDTAKAIALATVELEMARRE' A
#
# COMPACT_ATOMS: atom_id res chain seq x y z
N MET A 1 -1.31 -18.61 -2.31
CA MET A 1 -0.91 -18.12 -2.50
C MET A 1 -0.41 -17.39 -2.59
N MET A 2 -0.35 -17.06 -2.83
CA MET A 2 0.12 -16.44 -2.97
C MET A 2 0.76 -15.59 -2.87
N THR A 3 1.22 -15.30 -2.49
CA THR A 3 1.84 -14.47 -2.57
C THR A 3 2.69 -14.05 -3.33
N GLU A 4 2.57 -13.66 -4.15
CA GLU A 4 3.31 -13.36 -5.12
C GLU A 4 3.72 -12.03 -5.29
N ASP A 5 4.61 -11.69 -6.15
CA ASP A 5 4.99 -10.35 -6.51
C ASP A 5 3.80 -9.59 -7.05
N PRO A 6 3.67 -8.30 -6.73
CA PRO A 6 2.59 -7.51 -7.32
C PRO A 6 2.66 -7.53 -8.83
N LYS A 7 1.54 -7.75 -9.47
CA LYS A 7 1.49 -7.87 -10.92
C LYS A 7 1.24 -6.55 -11.61
N THR A 8 0.69 -5.58 -10.90
CA THR A 8 0.41 -4.28 -11.48
C THR A 8 0.99 -3.20 -10.58
N PRO A 9 1.26 -2.01 -11.14
CA PRO A 9 1.74 -0.92 -10.31
C PRO A 9 0.76 -0.55 -9.20
N VAL A 10 -0.54 -0.67 -9.46
CA VAL A 10 -1.53 -0.38 -8.42
C VAL A 10 -1.39 -1.33 -7.26
N GLU A 11 -1.15 -2.61 -7.55
CA GLU A 11 -0.94 -3.59 -6.49
C GLU A 11 0.31 -3.29 -5.69
N ALA A 12 1.37 -2.88 -6.39
CA ALA A 12 2.62 -2.56 -5.71
C ALA A 12 2.45 -1.36 -4.79
N VAL A 13 1.76 -0.33 -5.26
CA VAL A 13 1.50 0.85 -4.45
C VAL A 13 0.60 0.50 -3.26
N THR A 14 -0.40 -0.33 -3.50
CA THR A 14 -1.29 -0.78 -2.44
C THR A 14 -0.50 -1.47 -1.33
N LEU A 15 0.39 -2.36 -1.71
CA LEU A 15 1.22 -3.05 -0.74
C LEU A 15 2.10 -2.08 0.02
N GLY A 16 2.72 -1.13 -0.69
CA GLY A 16 3.56 -0.14 -0.04
C GLY A 16 2.79 0.71 0.97
N LEU A 17 1.58 1.11 0.60
CA LEU A 17 0.74 1.89 1.50
C LEU A 17 0.31 1.07 2.70
N TYR A 18 -0.04 -0.20 2.47
CA TYR A 18 -0.39 -1.08 3.56
C TYR A 18 0.78 -1.21 4.55
N LEU A 19 1.99 -1.39 4.03
CA LEU A 19 3.15 -1.50 4.88
C LEU A 19 3.40 -0.21 5.64
N ALA A 20 3.15 0.94 5.00
CA ALA A 20 3.33 2.22 5.66
C ALA A 20 2.36 2.38 6.83
N ILE A 21 1.11 1.97 6.62
CA ILE A 21 0.10 2.13 7.67
C ILE A 21 0.38 1.22 8.85
N THR A 22 0.90 0.02 8.58
CA THR A 22 1.13 -0.96 9.63
C THR A 22 2.56 -0.97 10.16
N ALA A 23 3.40 -0.04 9.71
CA ALA A 23 4.79 0.00 10.12
C ALA A 23 4.90 0.28 11.61
N PRO A 24 5.84 -0.37 12.30
CA PRO A 24 6.00 -0.18 13.75
C PRO A 24 6.69 1.12 14.11
N THR A 25 7.38 1.77 13.18
CA THR A 25 8.05 3.03 13.47
C THR A 25 7.76 4.04 12.38
N ALA A 26 7.93 5.32 12.71
CA ALA A 26 7.73 6.39 11.75
C ALA A 26 8.73 6.30 10.61
N GLU A 27 9.96 5.92 10.93
CA GLU A 27 10.98 5.77 9.90
C GLU A 27 10.60 4.75 8.86
N GLN A 28 10.12 3.62 9.31
CA GLN A 28 9.71 2.57 8.38
C GLN A 28 8.48 2.98 7.60
N ALA A 29 7.56 3.69 8.24
CA ALA A 29 6.39 4.19 7.55
C ALA A 29 6.77 5.15 6.43
N MET A 30 7.73 6.03 6.69
CA MET A 30 8.18 6.98 5.69
C MET A 30 8.89 6.26 4.54
N ALA A 31 9.70 5.26 4.86
CA ALA A 31 10.39 4.52 3.83
C ALA A 31 9.40 3.80 2.92
N ALA A 32 8.39 3.17 3.49
CA ALA A 32 7.39 2.48 2.70
C ALA A 32 6.59 3.46 1.84
N THR A 33 6.26 4.61 2.40
CA THR A 33 5.53 5.63 1.66
C THR A 33 6.36 6.14 0.48
N THR A 34 7.65 6.34 0.70
CA THR A 34 8.53 6.81 -0.35
C THR A 34 8.61 5.81 -1.48
N ILE A 35 8.70 4.54 -1.14
CA ILE A 35 8.75 3.48 -2.16
C ILE A 35 7.45 3.47 -2.95
N ALA A 36 6.32 3.55 -2.27
CA ALA A 36 5.03 3.57 -2.95
C ALA A 36 4.92 4.77 -3.89
N ALA A 37 5.38 5.93 -3.43
CA ALA A 37 5.32 7.13 -4.25
C ALA A 37 6.22 6.99 -5.48
N SER A 38 7.40 6.40 -5.32
CA SER A 38 8.31 6.17 -6.44
C SER A 38 7.67 5.27 -7.50
N ILE A 39 7.02 4.22 -7.04
CA ILE A 39 6.37 3.29 -7.96
C ILE A 39 5.25 4.00 -8.69
N ALA A 40 4.46 4.79 -7.97
CA ALA A 40 3.36 5.52 -8.58
C ALA A 40 3.85 6.48 -9.65
N GLU A 41 4.96 7.17 -9.39
CA GLU A 41 5.52 8.09 -10.35
C GLU A 41 6.06 7.36 -11.56
N SER A 42 6.80 6.29 -11.33
CA SER A 42 7.39 5.52 -12.43
C SER A 42 6.32 4.94 -13.33
N ALA A 43 5.24 4.50 -12.75
CA ALA A 43 4.15 3.88 -13.50
C ALA A 43 3.14 4.89 -14.01
N ASN A 44 3.29 6.16 -13.61
CA ASN A 44 2.42 7.22 -14.08
C ASN A 44 0.97 6.97 -13.71
N LEU A 45 0.73 6.57 -12.47
CA LEU A 45 -0.61 6.27 -12.01
C LEU A 45 -1.47 7.51 -11.94
N SER A 46 -2.73 7.36 -12.31
CA SER A 46 -3.67 8.47 -12.23
C SER A 46 -4.13 8.67 -10.79
N ASP A 47 -4.77 9.82 -10.55
CA ASP A 47 -5.34 10.09 -9.22
C ASP A 47 -6.34 9.01 -8.83
N HIS A 48 -7.13 8.57 -9.80
CA HIS A 48 -8.12 7.53 -9.54
C HIS A 48 -7.44 6.23 -9.09
N GLU A 49 -6.36 5.87 -9.75
CA GLU A 49 -5.63 4.66 -9.39
C GLU A 49 -5.01 4.79 -8.02
N MET A 50 -4.48 5.97 -7.69
CA MET A 50 -3.93 6.19 -6.36
C MET A 50 -5.00 6.10 -5.29
N ASP A 51 -6.17 6.68 -5.56
CA ASP A 51 -7.27 6.59 -4.61
C ASP A 51 -7.70 5.15 -4.40
N THR A 52 -7.72 4.37 -5.48
CA THR A 52 -8.08 2.95 -5.38
C THR A 52 -7.07 2.23 -4.49
N ALA A 53 -5.78 2.48 -4.70
CA ALA A 53 -4.75 1.82 -3.89
C ALA A 53 -4.89 2.19 -2.42
N LYS A 54 -5.15 3.46 -2.14
CA LYS A 54 -5.33 3.90 -0.76
C LYS A 54 -6.54 3.23 -0.12
N ALA A 55 -7.63 3.16 -0.86
CA ALA A 55 -8.86 2.57 -0.33
C ALA A 55 -8.66 1.10 -0.01
N ILE A 56 -7.97 0.37 -0.89
CA ILE A 56 -7.73 -1.05 -0.66
C ILE A 56 -6.82 -1.24 0.54
N ALA A 57 -5.77 -0.43 0.64
CA ALA A 57 -4.83 -0.57 1.76
C ALA A 57 -5.54 -0.30 3.08
N LEU A 58 -6.34 0.75 3.14
CA LEU A 58 -7.07 1.08 4.38
C LEU A 58 -8.08 0.01 4.73
N ALA A 59 -8.80 -0.48 3.74
CA ALA A 59 -9.80 -1.53 3.99
C ALA A 59 -9.13 -2.78 4.51
N THR A 60 -7.97 -3.13 3.99
CA THR A 60 -7.23 -4.30 4.44
C THR A 60 -6.82 -4.15 5.90
N VAL A 61 -6.31 -2.97 6.25
CA VAL A 61 -5.91 -2.72 7.63
C VAL A 61 -7.10 -2.80 8.58
N GLU A 62 -8.21 -2.18 8.18
CA GLU A 62 -9.41 -2.20 9.03
C GLU A 62 -9.91 -3.61 9.24
N LEU A 63 -9.88 -4.41 8.18
CA LEU A 63 -10.31 -5.78 8.28
C LEU A 63 -9.44 -6.57 9.23
N GLU A 64 -8.14 -6.36 9.16
CA GLU A 64 -7.21 -7.06 10.04
C GLU A 64 -7.37 -6.62 11.48
N MET A 65 -7.63 -5.34 11.71
CA MET A 65 -7.85 -4.85 13.05
C MET A 65 -9.12 -5.44 13.64
N ALA A 66 -10.15 -5.56 12.84
CA ALA A 66 -11.40 -6.17 13.29
C ALA A 66 -11.21 -7.63 13.68
N ARG A 67 -10.33 -8.31 12.95
CA ARG A 67 -10.09 -9.70 13.25
C ARG A 67 -9.31 -9.95 14.50
N ARG A 68 -8.59 -8.96 14.98
CA ARG A 68 -7.81 -9.13 16.18
C ARG A 68 -8.66 -9.21 17.43
N GLU A 69 -9.90 -8.76 17.31
CA GLU A 69 -10.82 -8.88 18.41
C GLU A 69 -11.20 -10.32 18.59
#